data_d47574cd8190a8afb81185f2a587594c
#
_entry.id   d47574cd8190a8afb81185f2a587594c
#
_cell.length_a   1.000
_cell.length_b   1.000
_cell.length_c   1.000
_cell.angle_alpha   90.00
_cell.angle_beta   90.00
_cell.angle_gamma   90.00
#
_symmetry.space_group_name_H-M   'P 1'
#
loop_
_entity.id
_entity.type
_entity.pdbx_description
1 polymer ?
#
loop_
_entity_poly.entity_id
_entity_poly.type
_entity_poly.pdbx_seq_one_letter_code
_entity_poly.pdbx_strand_id
1 'polypeptide(L)'
;MTKILEKISLLGLSLLLISAFSISTALPPMLDYYSPTYTASQVELLVSVPSFSVVAMLLLNPIVDKWLNDRQLIMTGLILLSSAGIFPFFVQLYPLVLLSRLVFGMGIGFINAKAISIISQRYQGKERVQMLGIRGSMELIGGASCSLLVG
;
A
#
# COMPACT_ATOMS: atom_id res chain seq x y z
N MET A 1 -22.84 7.65 16.95
CA MET A 1 -22.39 6.32 16.48
C MET A 1 -21.71 6.39 15.10
N THR A 2 -22.25 7.09 14.12
CA THR A 2 -21.68 7.21 12.78
C THR A 2 -20.24 7.76 12.71
N LYS A 3 -19.91 8.80 13.47
CA LYS A 3 -18.57 9.41 13.49
C LYS A 3 -17.47 8.47 14.05
N ILE A 4 -17.80 7.62 15.01
CA ILE A 4 -16.84 6.67 15.60
C ILE A 4 -16.57 5.53 14.61
N LEU A 5 -17.61 4.96 14.02
CA LEU A 5 -17.50 3.92 12.99
C LEU A 5 -16.69 4.41 11.78
N GLU A 6 -16.88 5.65 11.38
CA GLU A 6 -16.14 6.26 10.28
C GLU A 6 -14.65 6.43 10.61
N LYS A 7 -14.33 6.90 11.83
CA LYS A 7 -12.94 6.98 12.31
C LYS A 7 -12.28 5.59 12.32
N ILE A 8 -12.97 4.59 12.84
CA ILE A 8 -12.48 3.20 12.88
C ILE A 8 -12.25 2.66 11.46
N SER A 9 -13.16 2.91 10.51
CA SER A 9 -13.00 2.48 9.12
C SER A 9 -11.80 3.14 8.44
N LEU A 10 -11.61 4.45 8.63
CA LEU A 10 -10.48 5.19 8.07
C LEU A 10 -9.14 4.72 8.66
N LEU A 11 -9.12 4.43 9.96
CA LEU A 11 -7.95 3.86 10.63
C LEU A 11 -7.70 2.41 10.20
N GLY A 12 -8.76 1.62 9.97
CA GLY A 12 -8.66 0.28 9.41
C GLY A 12 -8.03 0.24 8.02
N LEU A 13 -8.35 1.21 7.15
CA LEU A 13 -7.68 1.36 5.86
C LEU A 13 -6.18 1.62 6.00
N SER A 14 -5.76 2.29 7.07
CA SER A 14 -4.33 2.53 7.35
C SER A 14 -3.59 1.25 7.71
N LEU A 15 -4.26 0.27 8.34
CA LEU A 15 -3.66 -1.03 8.64
C LEU A 15 -3.34 -1.83 7.37
N LEU A 16 -4.10 -1.66 6.30
CA LEU A 16 -3.79 -2.30 5.02
C LEU A 16 -2.49 -1.79 4.40
N LEU A 17 -2.10 -0.55 4.69
CA LEU A 17 -0.84 0.02 4.20
C LEU A 17 0.39 -0.60 4.87
N ILE A 18 0.23 -1.25 6.02
CA ILE A 18 1.29 -1.99 6.73
C ILE A 18 1.84 -3.11 5.84
N SER A 19 1.00 -3.71 4.99
CA SER A 19 1.41 -4.77 4.06
C SER A 19 2.54 -4.33 3.12
N ALA A 20 2.65 -3.03 2.82
CA ALA A 20 3.74 -2.49 2.01
C ALA A 20 5.10 -2.59 2.70
N PHE A 21 5.15 -2.42 4.02
CA PHE A 21 6.40 -2.51 4.80
C PHE A 21 6.85 -3.94 5.02
N SER A 22 5.92 -4.91 5.06
CA SER A 22 6.24 -6.33 5.21
C SER A 22 7.04 -6.89 4.03
N ILE A 23 7.01 -6.25 2.87
CA ILE A 23 7.77 -6.68 1.69
C ILE A 23 9.28 -6.47 1.90
N SER A 24 9.68 -5.43 2.62
CA SER A 24 11.10 -5.13 2.87
C SER A 24 11.77 -6.23 3.70
N THR A 25 11.05 -6.87 4.61
CA THR A 25 11.58 -7.98 5.42
C THR A 25 11.75 -9.29 4.64
N ALA A 26 11.06 -9.42 3.49
CA ALA A 26 11.20 -10.55 2.59
C ALA A 26 12.39 -10.42 1.61
N LEU A 27 13.12 -9.30 1.63
CA LEU A 27 14.24 -9.06 0.71
C LEU A 27 15.36 -10.09 0.84
N PRO A 28 15.86 -10.45 2.06
CA PRO A 28 16.94 -11.43 2.19
C PRO A 28 16.60 -12.79 1.56
N PRO A 29 15.48 -13.46 1.88
CA PRO A 29 15.12 -14.72 1.23
C PRO A 29 14.85 -14.58 -0.28
N MET A 30 14.41 -13.42 -0.76
CA MET A 30 14.27 -13.18 -2.19
C MET A 30 15.63 -13.06 -2.89
N LEU A 31 16.61 -12.43 -2.26
CA LEU A 31 17.98 -12.39 -2.76
C LEU A 31 18.55 -13.79 -2.90
N ASP A 32 18.40 -14.63 -1.88
CA ASP A 32 18.90 -16.03 -1.91
C ASP A 32 18.24 -16.84 -3.03
N TYR A 33 16.93 -16.66 -3.24
CA TYR A 33 16.17 -17.40 -4.25
C TYR A 33 16.51 -16.98 -5.69
N TYR A 34 16.70 -15.67 -5.93
CA TYR A 34 16.93 -15.14 -7.28
C TYR A 34 18.41 -14.93 -7.64
N SER A 35 19.33 -14.94 -6.67
CA SER A 35 20.76 -14.70 -6.87
C SER A 35 21.44 -15.57 -7.93
N PRO A 36 21.04 -16.82 -8.19
CA PRO A 36 21.67 -17.62 -9.23
C PRO A 36 21.42 -17.11 -10.66
N THR A 37 20.34 -16.35 -10.86
CA THR A 37 19.88 -15.97 -12.20
C THR A 37 19.84 -14.45 -12.40
N TYR A 38 19.64 -13.68 -11.33
CA TYR A 38 19.43 -12.23 -11.38
C TYR A 38 20.42 -11.49 -10.46
N THR A 39 20.78 -10.28 -10.86
CA THR A 39 21.65 -9.41 -10.03
C THR A 39 20.92 -8.90 -8.79
N ALA A 40 21.66 -8.60 -7.72
CA ALA A 40 21.11 -8.02 -6.49
C ALA A 40 20.26 -6.77 -6.77
N SER A 41 20.74 -5.89 -7.67
CA SER A 41 20.00 -4.70 -8.06
C SER A 41 18.64 -4.99 -8.70
N GLN A 42 18.53 -6.08 -9.46
CA GLN A 42 17.25 -6.51 -10.04
C GLN A 42 16.29 -7.02 -8.97
N VAL A 43 16.79 -7.73 -7.97
CA VAL A 43 15.95 -8.20 -6.85
C VAL A 43 15.48 -7.02 -5.98
N GLU A 44 16.35 -6.02 -5.74
CA GLU A 44 15.99 -4.80 -5.03
C GLU A 44 14.89 -3.99 -5.74
N LEU A 45 14.83 -4.06 -7.08
CA LEU A 45 13.74 -3.45 -7.84
C LEU A 45 12.36 -4.03 -7.46
N LEU A 46 12.27 -5.31 -7.08
CA LEU A 46 11.01 -5.91 -6.65
C LEU A 46 10.44 -5.25 -5.37
N VAL A 47 11.31 -4.69 -4.53
CA VAL A 47 10.93 -3.97 -3.32
C VAL A 47 10.68 -2.48 -3.59
N SER A 48 11.45 -1.89 -4.50
CA SER A 48 11.38 -0.46 -4.81
C SER A 48 10.20 -0.10 -5.74
N VAL A 49 9.88 -0.96 -6.68
CA VAL A 49 8.84 -0.73 -7.71
C VAL A 49 7.45 -0.43 -7.12
N PRO A 50 6.96 -1.10 -6.06
CA PRO A 50 5.70 -0.71 -5.43
C PRO A 50 5.69 0.74 -4.95
N SER A 51 6.79 1.23 -4.40
CA SER A 51 6.89 2.61 -3.90
C SER A 51 6.74 3.63 -5.04
N PHE A 52 7.36 3.38 -6.20
CA PHE A 52 7.17 4.22 -7.39
C PHE A 52 5.71 4.22 -7.86
N SER A 53 5.06 3.05 -7.85
CA SER A 53 3.65 2.94 -8.23
C SER A 53 2.73 3.70 -7.28
N VAL A 54 3.01 3.67 -5.97
CA VAL A 54 2.27 4.44 -4.96
C VAL A 54 2.38 5.93 -5.26
N VAL A 55 3.60 6.45 -5.50
CA VAL A 55 3.80 7.87 -5.82
C VAL A 55 3.09 8.26 -7.11
N ALA A 56 3.21 7.44 -8.16
CA ALA A 56 2.51 7.68 -9.42
C ALA A 56 1.00 7.76 -9.24
N MET A 57 0.41 6.85 -8.44
CA MET A 57 -1.03 6.86 -8.14
C MET A 57 -1.45 8.05 -7.29
N LEU A 58 -0.63 8.51 -6.34
CA LEU A 58 -0.90 9.73 -5.58
C LEU A 58 -0.99 10.96 -6.50
N LEU A 59 -0.11 11.04 -7.51
CA LEU A 59 -0.12 12.13 -8.49
C LEU A 59 -1.30 12.03 -9.47
N LEU A 60 -1.70 10.81 -9.84
CA LEU A 60 -2.82 10.56 -10.77
C LEU A 60 -4.18 10.60 -10.07
N ASN A 61 -4.23 10.52 -8.75
CA ASN A 61 -5.48 10.48 -8.00
C ASN A 61 -6.47 11.60 -8.36
N PRO A 62 -6.08 12.89 -8.51
CA PRO A 62 -7.01 13.95 -8.87
C PRO A 62 -7.69 13.74 -10.24
N ILE A 63 -7.03 13.01 -11.14
CA ILE A 63 -7.57 12.67 -12.46
C ILE A 63 -8.57 11.52 -12.33
N VAL A 64 -8.19 10.48 -11.58
CA VAL A 64 -9.00 9.28 -11.37
C VAL A 64 -10.26 9.60 -10.55
N ASP A 65 -10.17 10.51 -9.58
CA ASP A 65 -11.31 11.00 -8.78
C ASP A 65 -12.44 11.64 -9.61
N LYS A 66 -12.13 12.08 -10.83
CA LYS A 66 -13.16 12.62 -11.74
C LYS A 66 -14.01 11.52 -12.37
N TRP A 67 -13.50 10.30 -12.44
CA TRP A 67 -14.11 9.18 -13.15
C TRP A 67 -14.71 8.14 -12.23
N LEU A 68 -14.18 7.99 -11.03
CA LEU A 68 -14.55 6.95 -10.07
C LEU A 68 -15.04 7.57 -8.75
N ASN A 69 -16.14 7.03 -8.22
CA ASN A 69 -16.61 7.37 -6.89
C ASN A 69 -15.67 6.81 -5.80
N ASP A 70 -15.69 7.45 -4.63
CA ASP A 70 -14.87 7.06 -3.46
C ASP A 70 -14.92 5.56 -3.16
N ARG A 71 -16.13 4.99 -3.18
CA ARG A 71 -16.35 3.57 -2.92
C ARG A 71 -15.73 2.68 -3.99
N GLN A 72 -15.92 3.05 -5.26
CA GLN A 72 -15.37 2.28 -6.39
C GLN A 72 -13.84 2.28 -6.35
N LEU A 73 -13.24 3.41 -6.03
CA LEU A 73 -11.79 3.58 -5.98
C LEU A 73 -11.16 2.75 -4.86
N ILE A 74 -11.78 2.74 -3.67
CA ILE A 74 -11.33 1.89 -2.56
C ILE A 74 -11.51 0.40 -2.91
N MET A 75 -12.65 0.01 -3.49
CA MET A 75 -12.89 -1.38 -3.89
C MET A 75 -11.92 -1.84 -4.96
N THR A 76 -11.66 -1.02 -5.97
CA THR A 76 -10.65 -1.30 -7.00
C THR A 76 -9.25 -1.45 -6.38
N GLY A 77 -8.87 -0.55 -5.48
CA GLY A 77 -7.61 -0.63 -4.76
C GLY A 77 -7.47 -1.93 -3.96
N LEU A 78 -8.52 -2.35 -3.26
CA LEU A 78 -8.54 -3.60 -2.49
C LEU A 78 -8.43 -4.84 -3.40
N ILE A 79 -9.14 -4.86 -4.53
CA ILE A 79 -9.08 -5.96 -5.50
C ILE A 79 -7.67 -6.07 -6.10
N LEU A 80 -7.09 -4.94 -6.51
CA LEU A 80 -5.73 -4.91 -7.05
C LEU A 80 -4.70 -5.38 -6.02
N LEU A 81 -4.83 -4.93 -4.77
CA LEU A 81 -3.94 -5.30 -3.68
C LEU A 81 -4.03 -6.79 -3.35
N SER A 82 -5.24 -7.33 -3.26
CA SER A 82 -5.47 -8.74 -2.95
C SER A 82 -4.99 -9.65 -4.08
N SER A 83 -5.35 -9.34 -5.32
CA SER A 83 -4.95 -10.15 -6.49
C SER A 83 -3.44 -10.14 -6.70
N ALA A 84 -2.82 -8.96 -6.65
CA ALA A 84 -1.38 -8.82 -6.83
C ALA A 84 -0.57 -9.38 -5.66
N GLY A 85 -1.12 -9.37 -4.44
CA GLY A 85 -0.48 -9.96 -3.26
C GLY A 85 -0.43 -11.49 -3.31
N ILE A 86 -1.48 -12.12 -3.84
CA ILE A 86 -1.58 -13.59 -3.97
C ILE A 86 -0.79 -14.10 -5.19
N PHE A 87 -0.67 -13.30 -6.24
CA PHE A 87 -0.10 -13.71 -7.52
C PHE A 87 1.31 -14.33 -7.43
N PRO A 88 2.29 -13.79 -6.68
CA PRO A 88 3.63 -14.37 -6.56
C PRO A 88 3.67 -15.76 -5.94
N PHE A 89 2.60 -16.17 -5.23
CA PHE A 89 2.50 -17.52 -4.67
C PHE A 89 2.34 -18.58 -5.77
N PHE A 90 1.65 -18.24 -6.87
CA PHE A 90 1.43 -19.16 -7.98
C PHE A 90 2.49 -19.06 -9.08
N VAL A 91 3.08 -17.88 -9.26
CA VAL A 91 4.00 -17.61 -10.37
C VAL A 91 5.25 -16.92 -9.84
N GLN A 92 6.39 -17.60 -9.94
CA GLN A 92 7.68 -17.13 -9.44
C GLN A 92 8.61 -16.59 -10.55
N LEU A 93 8.09 -16.41 -11.76
CA LEU A 93 8.83 -15.80 -12.86
C LEU A 93 9.09 -14.32 -12.56
N TYR A 94 10.35 -13.90 -12.52
CA TYR A 94 10.77 -12.54 -12.17
C TYR A 94 9.96 -11.43 -12.86
N PRO A 95 9.77 -11.41 -14.23
CA PRO A 95 9.04 -10.34 -14.87
C PRO A 95 7.57 -10.28 -14.46
N LEU A 96 6.94 -11.43 -14.19
CA LEU A 96 5.56 -11.48 -13.73
C LEU A 96 5.41 -11.07 -12.27
N VAL A 97 6.38 -11.41 -11.44
CA VAL A 97 6.45 -10.93 -10.05
C VAL A 97 6.65 -9.42 -10.04
N LEU A 98 7.53 -8.86 -10.90
CA LEU A 98 7.73 -7.41 -11.02
C LEU A 98 6.43 -6.71 -11.41
N LEU A 99 5.70 -7.25 -12.39
CA LEU A 99 4.39 -6.71 -12.80
C LEU A 99 3.38 -6.76 -11.64
N SER A 100 3.33 -7.87 -10.89
CA SER A 100 2.45 -7.95 -9.72
C SER A 100 2.80 -6.91 -8.66
N ARG A 101 4.08 -6.59 -8.47
CA ARG A 101 4.53 -5.54 -7.54
C ARG A 101 4.12 -4.14 -7.99
N LEU A 102 4.13 -3.86 -9.30
CA LEU A 102 3.56 -2.63 -9.86
C LEU A 102 2.06 -2.51 -9.51
N VAL A 103 1.29 -3.55 -9.82
CA VAL A 103 -0.16 -3.58 -9.56
C VAL A 103 -0.46 -3.48 -8.06
N PHE A 104 0.34 -4.14 -7.23
CA PHE A 104 0.24 -4.05 -5.77
C PHE A 104 0.43 -2.61 -5.28
N GLY A 105 1.47 -1.92 -5.75
CA GLY A 105 1.72 -0.52 -5.44
C GLY A 105 0.60 0.42 -5.92
N MET A 106 0.01 0.14 -7.09
CA MET A 106 -1.16 0.88 -7.57
C MET A 106 -2.36 0.74 -6.62
N GLY A 107 -2.64 -0.48 -6.15
CA GLY A 107 -3.71 -0.73 -5.18
C GLY A 107 -3.51 0.04 -3.87
N ILE A 108 -2.28 0.01 -3.32
CA ILE A 108 -1.92 0.80 -2.13
C ILE A 108 -2.09 2.29 -2.40
N GLY A 109 -1.61 2.78 -3.55
CA GLY A 109 -1.68 4.18 -3.94
C GLY A 109 -3.11 4.71 -3.99
N PHE A 110 -4.04 3.95 -4.56
CA PHE A 110 -5.46 4.30 -4.59
C PHE A 110 -6.06 4.42 -3.18
N ILE A 111 -5.84 3.42 -2.33
CA ILE A 111 -6.36 3.42 -0.96
C ILE A 111 -5.77 4.58 -0.15
N ASN A 112 -4.46 4.79 -0.26
CA ASN A 112 -3.73 5.85 0.44
C ASN A 112 -4.23 7.24 0.04
N ALA A 113 -4.27 7.51 -1.26
CA ALA A 113 -4.74 8.78 -1.80
C ALA A 113 -6.17 9.09 -1.34
N LYS A 114 -7.05 8.08 -1.38
CA LYS A 114 -8.44 8.26 -0.99
C LYS A 114 -8.63 8.45 0.50
N ALA A 115 -7.90 7.72 1.33
CA ALA A 115 -7.93 7.90 2.77
C ALA A 115 -7.53 9.34 3.17
N ILE A 116 -6.46 9.87 2.55
CA ILE A 116 -6.02 11.26 2.78
C ILE A 116 -7.07 12.25 2.29
N SER A 117 -7.64 12.02 1.12
CA SER A 117 -8.68 12.88 0.52
C SER A 117 -9.92 12.96 1.42
N ILE A 118 -10.44 11.83 1.87
CA ILE A 118 -11.62 11.75 2.75
C ILE A 118 -11.34 12.46 4.07
N ILE A 119 -10.18 12.22 4.71
CA ILE A 119 -9.80 12.91 5.95
C ILE A 119 -9.76 14.42 5.71
N SER A 120 -9.18 14.86 4.60
CA SER A 120 -9.03 16.28 4.28
C SER A 120 -10.35 16.97 3.98
N GLN A 121 -11.33 16.27 3.45
CA GLN A 121 -12.66 16.82 3.14
C GLN A 121 -13.58 16.85 4.36
N ARG A 122 -13.48 15.88 5.24
CA ARG A 122 -14.41 15.70 6.37
C ARG A 122 -13.96 16.33 7.68
N TYR A 123 -12.65 16.50 7.86
CA TYR A 123 -12.06 17.07 9.07
C TYR A 123 -11.37 18.39 8.74
N GLN A 124 -11.50 19.38 9.64
CA GLN A 124 -10.90 20.69 9.47
C GLN A 124 -10.03 21.09 10.69
N GLY A 125 -9.11 22.01 10.48
CA GLY A 125 -8.27 22.56 11.53
C GLY A 125 -7.49 21.48 12.33
N LYS A 126 -7.59 21.55 13.65
CA LYS A 126 -6.87 20.64 14.56
C LYS A 126 -7.28 19.18 14.42
N GLU A 127 -8.58 18.90 14.16
CA GLU A 127 -9.05 17.53 14.01
C GLU A 127 -8.44 16.83 12.77
N ARG A 128 -8.27 17.57 11.68
CA ARG A 128 -7.60 17.06 10.47
C ARG A 128 -6.17 16.67 10.76
N VAL A 129 -5.42 17.54 11.44
CA VAL A 129 -4.03 17.28 11.80
C VAL A 129 -3.92 16.08 12.73
N GLN A 130 -4.80 15.95 13.72
CA GLN A 130 -4.84 14.79 14.61
C GLN A 130 -5.14 13.50 13.87
N MET A 131 -6.13 13.48 12.97
CA MET A 131 -6.48 12.28 12.21
C MET A 131 -5.35 11.83 11.28
N LEU A 132 -4.67 12.77 10.62
CA LEU A 132 -3.51 12.46 9.78
C LEU A 132 -2.33 11.98 10.61
N GLY A 133 -2.12 12.57 11.79
CA GLY A 133 -1.07 12.16 12.74
C GLY A 133 -1.31 10.75 13.29
N ILE A 134 -2.52 10.44 13.76
CA ILE A 134 -2.89 9.10 14.25
C ILE A 134 -2.72 8.07 13.12
N ARG A 135 -3.15 8.41 11.91
CA ARG A 135 -2.98 7.55 10.75
C ARG A 135 -1.50 7.21 10.49
N GLY A 136 -0.64 8.25 10.42
CA GLY A 136 0.80 8.06 10.21
C GLY A 136 1.47 7.26 11.33
N SER A 137 1.07 7.51 12.59
CA SER A 137 1.56 6.72 13.73
C SER A 137 1.16 5.25 13.64
N MET A 138 -0.07 4.96 13.21
CA MET A 138 -0.53 3.57 13.02
C MET A 138 0.25 2.86 11.90
N GLU A 139 0.56 3.55 10.80
CA GLU A 139 1.40 3.00 9.72
C GLU A 139 2.80 2.65 10.24
N LEU A 140 3.43 3.53 11.00
CA LEU A 140 4.76 3.30 11.57
C LEU A 140 4.78 2.18 12.60
N ILE A 141 3.85 2.17 13.55
CA ILE A 141 3.74 1.13 14.59
C ILE A 141 3.45 -0.22 13.94
N GLY A 142 2.54 -0.25 12.98
CA GLY A 142 2.21 -1.47 12.27
C GLY A 142 3.38 -2.00 11.44
N GLY A 143 4.10 -1.13 10.73
CA GLY A 143 5.30 -1.49 9.98
C GLY A 143 6.39 -2.06 10.90
N ALA A 144 6.66 -1.41 12.02
CA ALA A 144 7.62 -1.88 13.03
C ALA A 144 7.21 -3.25 13.61
N SER A 145 5.92 -3.43 13.94
CA SER A 145 5.39 -4.68 14.45
C SER A 145 5.54 -5.82 13.43
N CYS A 146 5.23 -5.57 12.17
CA CYS A 146 5.42 -6.56 11.10
C CYS A 146 6.90 -6.92 10.92
N SER A 147 7.80 -5.95 10.96
CA SER A 147 9.25 -6.21 10.85
C SER A 147 9.76 -7.08 12.00
N LEU A 148 9.25 -6.88 13.22
CA LEU A 148 9.64 -7.69 14.38
C LEU A 148 9.06 -9.13 14.34
N LEU A 149 7.93 -9.34 13.67
CA LEU A 149 7.30 -10.66 13.56
C LEU A 149 7.88 -11.52 12.44
N VAL A 150 8.44 -10.88 11.40
CA VAL A 150 8.94 -11.57 10.20
C VAL A 150 10.48 -11.70 10.22
N GLY A 151 11.18 -10.80 10.96
CA GLY A 151 12.62 -10.85 11.16
C GLY A 151 13.01 -11.67 12.37
#